data_7419f8f9002e9c46e47b8b6c4355fe0c
#
_entry.id   7419f8f9002e9c46e47b8b6c4355fe0c
#
_cell.length_a   1.000
_cell.length_b   1.000
_cell.length_c   1.000
_cell.angle_alpha   90.00
_cell.angle_beta   90.00
_cell.angle_gamma   90.00
#
_symmetry.space_group_name_H-M   'P 1'
#
loop_
_entity.id
_entity.type
_entity.pdbx_description
1 polymer ?
#
loop_
_entity_poly.entity_id
_entity_poly.type
_entity_poly.pdbx_seq_one_letter_code
_entity_poly.pdbx_strand_id
1 'polypeptide(L)'
;MVDIRQVTPPDAKQILDVTDGAVYLDVRTPEEFAAGHPAGAINVPAFFKGLLGMKPNEQFLRVAEQILPKERPILCGCAVGGRSQKAAEILAAAGYRDVRNVRGGFSGARDALGRVVVPGWREAGLPVSVDASDEVSWDGLRRKAGL
;
A
#
# COMPACT_ATOMS: atom_id res chain seq x y z
N MET A 1 1.17 15.15 -15.59
CA MET A 1 1.40 13.76 -15.10
C MET A 1 2.39 13.78 -13.96
N VAL A 2 2.10 13.11 -12.88
CA VAL A 2 2.97 13.08 -11.70
C VAL A 2 3.89 11.87 -11.79
N ASP A 3 5.21 12.12 -11.63
CA ASP A 3 6.18 11.02 -11.54
C ASP A 3 6.20 10.48 -10.12
N ILE A 4 5.96 9.18 -9.99
CA ILE A 4 5.98 8.50 -8.70
C ILE A 4 7.33 7.81 -8.54
N ARG A 5 8.05 8.17 -7.48
CA ARG A 5 9.33 7.54 -7.16
C ARG A 5 9.11 6.07 -6.81
N GLN A 6 9.96 5.21 -7.36
CA GLN A 6 9.92 3.79 -7.07
C GLN A 6 10.97 3.45 -6.03
N VAL A 7 10.59 2.63 -5.05
CA VAL A 7 11.53 2.11 -4.05
C VAL A 7 11.36 0.60 -3.95
N THR A 8 12.40 -0.10 -3.54
CA THR A 8 12.32 -1.55 -3.27
C THR A 8 11.81 -1.77 -1.86
N PRO A 9 11.33 -3.00 -1.51
CA PRO A 9 10.94 -3.29 -0.14
C PRO A 9 12.03 -3.03 0.91
N PRO A 10 13.30 -3.40 0.72
CA PRO A 10 14.35 -3.02 1.68
C PRO A 10 14.49 -1.51 1.85
N ASP A 11 14.42 -0.73 0.75
CA ASP A 11 14.44 0.72 0.83
C ASP A 11 13.25 1.27 1.60
N ALA A 12 12.07 0.70 1.35
CA ALA A 12 10.85 1.09 2.06
C ALA A 12 11.00 0.84 3.57
N LYS A 13 11.53 -0.32 3.94
CA LYS A 13 11.75 -0.66 5.36
C LYS A 13 12.70 0.36 6.01
N GLN A 14 13.77 0.73 5.33
CA GLN A 14 14.70 1.72 5.84
C GLN A 14 14.03 3.07 6.03
N ILE A 15 13.24 3.52 5.06
CA ILE A 15 12.51 4.78 5.16
C ILE A 15 11.56 4.76 6.36
N LEU A 16 10.82 3.65 6.56
CA LEU A 16 9.92 3.52 7.70
C LEU A 16 10.67 3.58 9.03
N ASP A 17 11.86 3.01 9.09
CA ASP A 17 12.65 2.95 10.33
C ASP A 17 13.27 4.30 10.70
N VAL A 18 13.64 5.13 9.73
CA VAL A 18 14.41 6.35 9.98
C VAL A 18 13.60 7.63 9.78
N THR A 19 12.40 7.56 9.23
CA THR A 19 11.61 8.75 8.91
C THR A 19 10.37 8.82 9.78
N ASP A 20 10.33 9.80 10.67
CA ASP A 20 9.18 10.01 11.55
C ASP A 20 7.91 10.26 10.72
N GLY A 21 6.83 9.56 11.09
CA GLY A 21 5.54 9.73 10.44
C GLY A 21 5.38 8.97 9.13
N ALA A 22 6.44 8.32 8.60
CA ALA A 22 6.31 7.52 7.40
C ALA A 22 5.36 6.33 7.64
N VAL A 23 4.51 6.04 6.64
CA VAL A 23 3.52 4.98 6.75
C VAL A 23 3.56 4.09 5.51
N TYR A 24 3.44 2.78 5.71
CA TYR A 24 3.23 1.83 4.61
C TYR A 24 1.71 1.70 4.42
N LEU A 25 1.24 2.13 3.25
CA LEU A 25 -0.16 2.03 2.87
C LEU A 25 -0.33 0.82 1.97
N ASP A 26 -0.91 -0.25 2.54
CA ASP A 26 -1.20 -1.46 1.80
C ASP A 26 -2.54 -1.28 1.09
N VAL A 27 -2.49 -1.21 -0.23
CA VAL A 27 -3.67 -0.93 -1.05
C VAL A 27 -4.29 -2.20 -1.66
N ARG A 28 -3.87 -3.37 -1.14
CA ARG A 28 -4.47 -4.64 -1.54
C ARG A 28 -5.87 -4.79 -0.94
N THR A 29 -6.56 -5.88 -1.29
CA THR A 29 -7.87 -6.16 -0.72
C THR A 29 -7.76 -6.47 0.77
N PRO A 30 -8.87 -6.33 1.53
CA PRO A 30 -8.86 -6.70 2.95
C PRO A 30 -8.48 -8.15 3.20
N GLU A 31 -8.87 -9.06 2.31
CA GLU A 31 -8.55 -10.47 2.43
C GLU A 31 -7.05 -10.73 2.27
N GLU A 32 -6.42 -10.06 1.29
CA GLU A 32 -4.96 -10.16 1.12
C GLU A 32 -4.23 -9.61 2.36
N PHE A 33 -4.70 -8.48 2.87
CA PHE A 33 -4.09 -7.84 4.03
C PHE A 33 -4.19 -8.75 5.26
N ALA A 34 -5.34 -9.35 5.50
CA ALA A 34 -5.55 -10.24 6.65
C ALA A 34 -4.69 -11.49 6.59
N ALA A 35 -4.37 -11.96 5.38
CA ALA A 35 -3.54 -13.16 5.20
C ALA A 35 -2.06 -12.88 5.50
N GLY A 36 -1.63 -11.62 5.47
CA GLY A 36 -0.26 -11.23 5.79
C GLY A 36 0.08 -9.92 5.11
N HIS A 37 0.78 -9.04 5.82
CA HIS A 37 1.14 -7.72 5.32
C HIS A 37 2.42 -7.23 6.00
N PRO A 38 3.07 -6.20 5.45
CA PRO A 38 4.22 -5.61 6.14
C PRO A 38 3.86 -5.15 7.55
N ALA A 39 4.69 -5.48 8.52
CA ALA A 39 4.43 -5.11 9.90
C ALA A 39 4.31 -3.58 10.02
N GLY A 40 3.26 -3.12 10.68
CA GLY A 40 2.97 -1.69 10.83
C GLY A 40 2.17 -1.07 9.69
N ALA A 41 1.90 -1.79 8.61
CA ALA A 41 1.11 -1.27 7.49
C ALA A 41 -0.36 -1.08 7.87
N ILE A 42 -1.00 -0.12 7.20
CA ILE A 42 -2.45 0.07 7.28
C ILE A 42 -3.07 -0.27 5.93
N ASN A 43 -4.32 -0.68 5.94
CA ASN A 43 -5.00 -1.16 4.73
C ASN A 43 -6.11 -0.19 4.28
N VAL A 44 -5.87 0.47 3.14
CA VAL A 44 -6.91 1.20 2.42
C VAL A 44 -6.89 0.69 0.99
N PRO A 45 -7.81 -0.24 0.63
CA PRO A 45 -7.79 -0.85 -0.70
C PRO A 45 -8.01 0.17 -1.80
N ALA A 46 -7.19 0.11 -2.86
CA ALA A 46 -7.43 0.89 -4.06
C ALA A 46 -8.47 0.23 -4.95
N PHE A 47 -8.57 -1.10 -4.90
CA PHE A 47 -9.50 -1.90 -5.68
C PHE A 47 -10.06 -3.03 -4.82
N PHE A 48 -11.29 -3.43 -5.12
CA PHE A 48 -11.88 -4.65 -4.59
C PHE A 48 -11.98 -5.70 -5.69
N LYS A 49 -12.02 -6.96 -5.28
CA LYS A 49 -12.24 -8.05 -6.23
C LYS A 49 -13.72 -8.10 -6.62
N GLY A 50 -13.98 -7.99 -7.93
CA GLY A 50 -15.34 -8.08 -8.47
C GLY A 50 -15.52 -9.30 -9.36
N LEU A 51 -16.73 -9.46 -9.90
CA LEU A 51 -17.06 -10.60 -10.78
C LEU A 51 -16.27 -10.57 -12.07
N LEU A 52 -15.98 -9.39 -12.61
CA LEU A 52 -15.28 -9.20 -13.87
C LEU A 52 -13.85 -8.69 -13.68
N GLY A 53 -13.27 -8.93 -12.51
CA GLY A 53 -11.93 -8.49 -12.19
C GLY A 53 -11.92 -7.44 -11.10
N MET A 54 -10.84 -6.68 -11.00
CA MET A 54 -10.70 -5.67 -9.95
C MET A 54 -11.59 -4.47 -10.23
N LYS A 55 -12.27 -4.00 -9.18
CA LYS A 55 -13.16 -2.85 -9.24
C LYS A 55 -12.60 -1.72 -8.37
N PRO A 56 -12.49 -0.49 -8.86
CA PRO A 56 -11.98 0.62 -8.06
C PRO A 56 -12.78 0.83 -6.77
N ASN A 57 -12.08 1.14 -5.69
CA ASN A 57 -12.71 1.54 -4.44
C ASN A 57 -12.98 3.04 -4.51
N GLU A 58 -14.23 3.41 -4.66
CA GLU A 58 -14.65 4.81 -4.81
C GLU A 58 -14.40 5.62 -3.55
N GLN A 59 -14.21 4.98 -2.41
CA GLN A 59 -13.96 5.63 -1.13
C GLN A 59 -12.46 5.75 -0.80
N PHE A 60 -11.58 5.25 -1.68
CA PHE A 60 -10.14 5.19 -1.39
C PHE A 60 -9.58 6.56 -0.98
N LEU A 61 -9.73 7.55 -1.83
CA LEU A 61 -9.16 8.88 -1.56
C LEU A 61 -9.82 9.52 -0.34
N ARG A 62 -11.13 9.40 -0.23
CA ARG A 62 -11.86 10.00 0.88
C ARG A 62 -11.41 9.47 2.23
N VAL A 63 -11.24 8.15 2.35
CA VAL A 63 -10.76 7.55 3.59
C VAL A 63 -9.29 7.93 3.84
N ALA A 64 -8.45 7.86 2.80
CA ALA A 64 -7.04 8.23 2.94
C ALA A 64 -6.90 9.67 3.45
N GLU A 65 -7.68 10.60 2.89
CA GLU A 65 -7.61 12.00 3.31
C GLU A 65 -8.07 12.23 4.74
N GLN A 66 -8.98 11.39 5.25
CA GLN A 66 -9.46 11.50 6.62
C GLN A 66 -8.45 10.97 7.64
N ILE A 67 -7.65 9.97 7.28
CA ILE A 67 -6.76 9.29 8.22
C ILE A 67 -5.29 9.65 8.07
N LEU A 68 -4.88 10.22 6.92
CA LEU A 68 -3.48 10.51 6.62
C LEU A 68 -3.30 11.98 6.27
N PRO A 69 -2.54 12.74 7.07
CA PRO A 69 -2.18 14.12 6.69
C PRO A 69 -1.35 14.18 5.41
N LYS A 70 -1.49 15.24 4.66
CA LYS A 70 -0.84 15.39 3.35
C LYS A 70 0.68 15.54 3.44
N GLU A 71 1.20 15.93 4.60
CA GLU A 71 2.62 16.07 4.85
C GLU A 71 3.30 14.74 5.17
N ARG A 72 2.52 13.72 5.52
CA ARG A 72 3.05 12.44 5.97
C ARG A 72 3.62 11.65 4.79
N PRO A 73 4.88 11.18 4.87
CA PRO A 73 5.43 10.34 3.80
C PRO A 73 4.68 9.02 3.69
N ILE A 74 4.27 8.65 2.48
CA ILE A 74 3.48 7.46 2.23
C ILE A 74 4.19 6.54 1.27
N LEU A 75 4.31 5.27 1.67
CA LEU A 75 4.84 4.20 0.83
C LEU A 75 3.67 3.31 0.44
N CYS A 76 3.25 3.38 -0.82
CA CYS A 76 2.13 2.59 -1.32
C CYS A 76 2.63 1.24 -1.82
N GLY A 77 2.04 0.16 -1.31
CA GLY A 77 2.39 -1.18 -1.74
C GLY A 77 1.17 -2.02 -2.07
N CYS A 78 1.32 -2.92 -3.04
CA CYS A 78 0.32 -3.95 -3.32
C CYS A 78 1.02 -5.29 -3.46
N ALA A 79 0.48 -6.24 -4.23
CA ALA A 79 1.13 -7.54 -4.37
C ALA A 79 2.39 -7.45 -5.24
N VAL A 80 2.29 -6.80 -6.41
CA VAL A 80 3.41 -6.71 -7.37
C VAL A 80 3.79 -5.27 -7.75
N GLY A 81 2.96 -4.27 -7.49
CA GLY A 81 3.28 -2.86 -7.71
C GLY A 81 2.33 -2.07 -8.62
N GLY A 82 1.40 -2.73 -9.32
CA GLY A 82 0.52 -2.04 -10.28
C GLY A 82 -0.62 -1.25 -9.64
N ARG A 83 -1.33 -1.86 -8.69
CA ARG A 83 -2.42 -1.19 -7.97
C ARG A 83 -1.89 -0.03 -7.13
N SER A 84 -0.74 -0.23 -6.51
CA SER A 84 -0.11 0.80 -5.67
C SER A 84 0.43 1.96 -6.48
N GLN A 85 0.88 1.73 -7.72
CA GLN A 85 1.26 2.81 -8.62
C GLN A 85 0.07 3.73 -8.89
N LYS A 86 -1.10 3.17 -9.20
CA LYS A 86 -2.31 3.96 -9.40
C LYS A 86 -2.74 4.70 -8.13
N ALA A 87 -2.67 4.03 -6.99
CA ALA A 87 -3.00 4.66 -5.71
C ALA A 87 -2.07 5.83 -5.42
N ALA A 88 -0.77 5.67 -5.65
CA ALA A 88 0.20 6.73 -5.46
C ALA A 88 -0.09 7.93 -6.36
N GLU A 89 -0.47 7.69 -7.62
CA GLU A 89 -0.84 8.75 -8.55
C GLU A 89 -2.06 9.53 -8.06
N ILE A 90 -3.07 8.84 -7.56
CA ILE A 90 -4.27 9.46 -7.00
C ILE A 90 -3.91 10.36 -5.81
N LEU A 91 -3.09 9.86 -4.90
CA LEU A 91 -2.69 10.60 -3.71
C LEU A 91 -1.84 11.82 -4.07
N ALA A 92 -0.89 11.67 -4.99
CA ALA A 92 -0.05 12.77 -5.42
C ALA A 92 -0.89 13.87 -6.09
N ALA A 93 -1.85 13.50 -6.93
CA ALA A 93 -2.76 14.45 -7.57
C ALA A 93 -3.64 15.17 -6.54
N ALA A 94 -3.90 14.55 -5.40
CA ALA A 94 -4.69 15.15 -4.32
C ALA A 94 -3.86 16.03 -3.37
N GLY A 95 -2.56 16.18 -3.63
CA GLY A 95 -1.72 17.09 -2.87
C GLY A 95 -0.83 16.43 -1.81
N TYR A 96 -0.76 15.11 -1.77
CA TYR A 96 0.18 14.43 -0.89
C TYR A 96 1.61 14.71 -1.37
N ARG A 97 2.48 15.14 -0.45
CA ARG A 97 3.78 15.72 -0.81
C ARG A 97 4.86 14.69 -1.08
N ASP A 98 4.82 13.54 -0.39
CA ASP A 98 5.83 12.49 -0.54
C ASP A 98 5.11 11.15 -0.62
N VAL A 99 4.89 10.67 -1.84
CA VAL A 99 4.24 9.39 -2.10
C VAL A 99 5.16 8.59 -3.00
N ARG A 100 5.48 7.38 -2.58
CA ARG A 100 6.34 6.47 -3.34
C ARG A 100 5.65 5.15 -3.54
N ASN A 101 5.98 4.47 -4.63
CA ASN A 101 5.48 3.13 -4.92
C ASN A 101 6.53 2.10 -4.52
N VAL A 102 6.10 1.08 -3.77
CA VAL A 102 6.99 -0.03 -3.40
C VAL A 102 7.00 -1.03 -4.54
N ARG A 103 8.02 -0.94 -5.39
CA ARG A 103 8.20 -1.82 -6.52
C ARG A 103 8.47 -3.24 -6.02
N GLY A 104 7.74 -4.22 -6.57
CA GLY A 104 7.79 -5.59 -6.08
C GLY A 104 6.76 -5.87 -4.97
N GLY A 105 6.29 -4.85 -4.28
CA GLY A 105 5.22 -4.97 -3.30
C GLY A 105 5.46 -6.04 -2.26
N PHE A 106 4.39 -6.75 -1.89
CA PHE A 106 4.47 -7.80 -0.87
C PHE A 106 4.96 -9.13 -1.44
N SER A 107 4.60 -9.45 -2.69
CA SER A 107 4.78 -10.77 -3.29
C SER A 107 5.88 -10.84 -4.35
N GLY A 108 6.44 -9.70 -4.74
CA GLY A 108 7.49 -9.65 -5.74
C GLY A 108 6.97 -9.52 -7.17
N ALA A 109 7.75 -8.85 -8.01
CA ALA A 109 7.48 -8.74 -9.44
C ALA A 109 8.10 -9.93 -10.16
N ARG A 110 7.38 -10.50 -11.12
CA ARG A 110 7.81 -11.70 -11.84
C ARG A 110 7.84 -11.45 -13.34
N ASP A 111 8.73 -12.19 -14.04
CA ASP A 111 8.80 -12.13 -15.49
C ASP A 111 7.77 -13.12 -16.11
N ALA A 112 7.77 -13.21 -17.44
CA ALA A 112 6.83 -14.06 -18.18
C ALA A 112 6.97 -15.55 -17.83
N LEU A 113 8.10 -15.97 -17.30
CA LEU A 113 8.38 -17.35 -16.89
C LEU A 113 8.11 -17.59 -15.39
N GLY A 114 7.56 -16.59 -14.69
CA GLY A 114 7.25 -16.70 -13.28
C GLY A 114 8.46 -16.52 -12.36
N ARG A 115 9.61 -16.10 -12.89
CA ARG A 115 10.80 -15.88 -12.07
C ARG A 115 10.71 -14.51 -11.38
N VAL A 116 11.11 -14.46 -10.10
CA VAL A 116 11.12 -13.20 -9.37
C VAL A 116 12.23 -12.30 -9.90
N VAL A 117 11.85 -11.15 -10.46
CA VAL A 117 12.80 -10.16 -10.97
C VAL A 117 13.01 -9.01 -9.99
N VAL A 118 11.99 -8.74 -9.13
CA VAL A 118 12.13 -7.81 -8.01
C VAL A 118 11.55 -8.53 -6.80
N PRO A 119 12.37 -8.88 -5.79
CA PRO A 119 11.85 -9.54 -4.58
C PRO A 119 10.86 -8.65 -3.86
N GLY A 120 9.76 -9.24 -3.37
CA GLY A 120 8.77 -8.54 -2.56
C GLY A 120 9.20 -8.45 -1.12
N TRP A 121 8.36 -7.79 -0.32
CA TRP A 121 8.60 -7.60 1.11
C TRP A 121 8.86 -8.94 1.82
N ARG A 122 7.98 -9.92 1.56
CA ARG A 122 8.07 -11.24 2.19
C ARG A 122 9.33 -11.99 1.76
N GLU A 123 9.66 -11.94 0.46
CA GLU A 123 10.82 -12.66 -0.08
C GLU A 123 12.14 -12.05 0.39
N ALA A 124 12.14 -10.76 0.69
CA ALA A 124 13.31 -10.07 1.24
C ALA A 124 13.50 -10.37 2.74
N GLY A 125 12.62 -11.14 3.35
CA GLY A 125 12.73 -11.51 4.76
C GLY A 125 12.37 -10.40 5.73
N LEU A 126 11.62 -9.40 5.28
CA LEU A 126 11.23 -8.26 6.12
C LEU A 126 10.05 -8.62 7.02
N PRO A 127 9.84 -7.89 8.14
CA PRO A 127 8.81 -8.28 9.13
C PRO A 127 7.40 -8.28 8.55
N VAL A 128 6.67 -9.39 8.80
CA VAL A 128 5.30 -9.61 8.35
C VAL A 128 4.38 -9.73 9.56
N SER A 129 3.19 -9.16 9.46
CA SER A 129 2.16 -9.22 10.50
C SER A 129 0.87 -9.77 9.91
N VAL A 130 0.01 -10.33 10.76
CA VAL A 130 -1.37 -10.69 10.43
C VAL A 130 -2.36 -9.87 11.27
N ASP A 131 -1.88 -8.83 11.93
CA ASP A 131 -2.74 -7.94 12.72
C ASP A 131 -3.75 -7.24 11.79
N ALA A 132 -5.04 -7.46 12.04
CA ALA A 132 -6.13 -6.85 11.30
C ALA A 132 -7.07 -6.11 12.26
N SER A 133 -6.52 -5.55 13.33
CA SER A 133 -7.27 -4.74 14.29
C SER A 133 -7.85 -3.47 13.63
N ASP A 134 -8.77 -2.83 14.32
CA ASP A 134 -9.48 -1.64 13.78
C ASP A 134 -8.54 -0.47 13.48
N GLU A 135 -7.37 -0.42 14.11
CA GLU A 135 -6.40 0.65 13.87
C GLU A 135 -5.70 0.52 12.51
N VAL A 136 -5.68 -0.67 11.92
CA VAL A 136 -4.93 -0.93 10.69
C VAL A 136 -5.78 -1.52 9.57
N SER A 137 -6.95 -2.10 9.87
CA SER A 137 -7.80 -2.76 8.87
C SER A 137 -8.69 -1.77 8.12
N TRP A 138 -9.08 -2.15 6.91
CA TRP A 138 -10.01 -1.36 6.10
C TRP A 138 -11.31 -1.07 6.86
N ASP A 139 -11.91 -2.08 7.47
CA ASP A 139 -13.17 -1.90 8.20
C ASP A 139 -13.04 -0.87 9.33
N GLY A 140 -11.97 -0.96 10.11
CA GLY A 140 -11.73 -0.02 11.20
C GLY A 140 -11.46 1.39 10.69
N LEU A 141 -10.63 1.51 9.65
CA LEU A 141 -10.25 2.81 9.11
C LEU A 141 -11.41 3.52 8.42
N ARG A 142 -12.22 2.80 7.64
CA ARG A 142 -13.38 3.45 7.00
C ARG A 142 -14.40 3.91 8.02
N ARG A 143 -14.64 3.14 9.09
CA ARG A 143 -15.52 3.57 10.18
C ARG A 143 -14.99 4.81 10.88
N LYS A 144 -13.68 4.86 11.12
CA LYS A 144 -13.02 6.02 11.70
C LYS A 144 -13.18 7.25 10.79
N ALA A 145 -13.22 7.06 9.48
CA ALA A 145 -13.43 8.13 8.51
C ALA A 145 -14.91 8.50 8.36
N GLY A 146 -15.82 7.85 9.08
CA GLY A 146 -17.25 8.16 9.04
C GLY A 146 -18.01 7.46 7.93
N LEU A 147 -17.50 6.38 7.42
CA LEU A 147 -18.13 5.65 6.29
C LEU A 147 -18.60 4.25 6.64
#